data_5219bab7c2635c1cb08bcad58370cc5c
#
_entry.id   5219bab7c2635c1cb08bcad58370cc5c
#
_cell.length_a   1.000
_cell.length_b   1.000
_cell.length_c   1.000
_cell.angle_alpha   90.00
_cell.angle_beta   90.00
_cell.angle_gamma   90.00
#
_symmetry.space_group_name_H-M   'P 1'
#
loop_
_entity.id
_entity.type
_entity.pdbx_description
1 polymer ?
#
loop_
_entity_poly.entity_id
_entity_poly.type
_entity_poly.pdbx_seq_one_letter_code
_entity_poly.pdbx_strand_id
1 'polypeptide(L)'
;MIKVYRSTVLDAPADRVWRDLRDFSGMANWHPSIVSSRIENSQPADKVGCVRNFQLKDGARVREKLLALSDYDFTCTSAILESPMELSDYIASLRLFPVTEGNRCFIEWSAEFDCPPEKMAELSETVGNGLFQTGFDALKKRFGKR
;
A
#
# COMPACT_ATOMS: atom_id res chain seq x y z
N MET A 1 -6.65 -10.29 -16.54
CA MET A 1 -5.93 -9.65 -15.41
C MET A 1 -6.26 -8.17 -15.36
N ILE A 2 -6.65 -7.71 -14.20
CA ILE A 2 -7.05 -6.33 -13.98
C ILE A 2 -5.87 -5.56 -13.42
N LYS A 3 -5.63 -4.36 -13.95
CA LYS A 3 -4.61 -3.46 -13.42
C LYS A 3 -5.26 -2.21 -12.84
N VAL A 4 -4.84 -1.84 -11.64
CA VAL A 4 -5.25 -0.61 -10.98
C VAL A 4 -4.00 0.19 -10.67
N TYR A 5 -4.01 1.47 -11.03
CA TYR A 5 -2.84 2.34 -10.87
C TYR A 5 -3.30 3.72 -10.41
N ARG A 6 -2.60 4.27 -9.43
CA ARG A 6 -2.79 5.65 -8.99
C ARG A 6 -1.43 6.26 -8.66
N SER A 7 -1.29 7.54 -8.90
CA SER A 7 -0.08 8.28 -8.56
C SER A 7 -0.42 9.67 -8.08
N THR A 8 0.51 10.25 -7.33
CA THR A 8 0.38 11.64 -6.89
C THR A 8 1.78 12.18 -6.54
N VAL A 9 1.83 13.46 -6.20
CA VAL A 9 3.06 14.10 -5.71
C VAL A 9 2.83 14.53 -4.27
N LEU A 10 3.78 14.21 -3.40
CA LEU A 10 3.78 14.61 -1.99
C LEU A 10 4.79 15.74 -1.79
N ASP A 11 4.45 16.71 -0.98
CA ASP A 11 5.29 17.88 -0.73
C ASP A 11 6.29 17.64 0.42
N ALA A 12 7.06 16.58 0.27
CA ALA A 12 8.10 16.18 1.22
C ALA A 12 9.17 15.36 0.49
N PRO A 13 10.41 15.32 1.02
CA PRO A 13 11.46 14.50 0.42
C PRO A 13 11.12 13.02 0.41
N ALA A 14 11.53 12.30 -0.64
CA ALA A 14 11.21 10.89 -0.81
C ALA A 14 11.74 10.02 0.34
N ASP A 15 12.94 10.28 0.85
CA ASP A 15 13.51 9.52 1.95
C ASP A 15 12.72 9.68 3.25
N ARG A 16 12.16 10.87 3.48
CA ARG A 16 11.31 11.10 4.65
C ARG A 16 9.99 10.32 4.55
N VAL A 17 9.37 10.34 3.39
CA VAL A 17 8.13 9.58 3.14
C VAL A 17 8.41 8.08 3.24
N TRP A 18 9.51 7.63 2.63
CA TRP A 18 9.89 6.22 2.61
C TRP A 18 10.08 5.64 4.01
N ARG A 19 10.59 6.43 4.94
CA ARG A 19 10.77 5.99 6.33
C ARG A 19 9.49 5.44 6.93
N ASP A 20 8.35 6.06 6.63
CA ASP A 20 7.05 5.59 7.12
C ASP A 20 6.51 4.43 6.27
N LEU A 21 6.68 4.49 4.96
CA LEU A 21 6.10 3.49 4.06
C LEU A 21 6.85 2.16 4.07
N ARG A 22 8.15 2.17 4.39
CA ARG A 22 8.95 0.94 4.46
C ARG A 22 8.58 0.04 5.63
N ASP A 23 7.90 0.57 6.63
CA ASP A 23 7.40 -0.22 7.75
C ASP A 23 6.15 -0.98 7.29
N PHE A 24 6.34 -2.26 6.97
CA PHE A 24 5.28 -3.10 6.42
C PHE A 24 4.09 -3.25 7.37
N SER A 25 4.33 -3.19 8.68
CA SER A 25 3.27 -3.21 9.68
C SER A 25 2.70 -1.83 9.99
N GLY A 26 3.31 -0.78 9.48
CA GLY A 26 2.99 0.60 9.85
C GLY A 26 1.84 1.24 9.08
N MET A 27 1.19 0.53 8.17
CA MET A 27 0.12 1.12 7.36
C MET A 27 -1.03 1.65 8.23
N ALA A 28 -1.31 1.02 9.37
CA ALA A 28 -2.33 1.48 10.30
C ALA A 28 -2.02 2.87 10.89
N ASN A 29 -0.75 3.31 10.86
CA ASN A 29 -0.35 4.61 11.38
C ASN A 29 -0.70 5.76 10.45
N TRP A 30 -0.92 5.50 9.17
CA TRP A 30 -1.17 6.56 8.21
C TRP A 30 -2.40 6.33 7.31
N HIS A 31 -2.81 5.08 7.07
CA HIS A 31 -3.97 4.80 6.20
C HIS A 31 -5.24 4.74 7.05
N PRO A 32 -6.23 5.61 6.78
CA PRO A 32 -7.40 5.73 7.66
C PRO A 32 -8.34 4.53 7.63
N SER A 33 -8.28 3.69 6.60
CA SER A 33 -9.13 2.49 6.48
C SER A 33 -8.60 1.31 7.29
N ILE A 34 -7.39 1.41 7.85
CA ILE A 34 -6.74 0.31 8.56
C ILE A 34 -6.71 0.62 10.05
N VAL A 35 -7.38 -0.22 10.84
CA VAL A 35 -7.54 -0.03 12.28
C VAL A 35 -6.33 -0.52 13.04
N SER A 36 -5.80 -1.69 12.66
CA SER A 36 -4.67 -2.31 13.34
C SER A 36 -3.90 -3.21 12.37
N SER A 37 -2.62 -3.42 12.64
CA SER A 37 -1.77 -4.29 11.83
C SER A 37 -0.70 -4.91 12.71
N ARG A 38 -0.37 -6.18 12.45
CA ARG A 38 0.72 -6.89 13.12
C ARG A 38 1.42 -7.81 12.14
N ILE A 39 2.69 -8.10 12.42
CA ILE A 39 3.43 -9.10 11.68
C ILE A 39 3.26 -10.45 12.37
N GLU A 40 2.89 -11.48 11.60
CA GLU A 40 2.67 -12.83 12.13
C GLU A 40 4.00 -13.46 12.54
N ASN A 41 3.93 -14.35 13.52
CA ASN A 41 5.06 -15.17 13.99
C ASN A 41 6.27 -14.35 14.47
N SER A 42 6.06 -13.13 14.93
CA SER A 42 7.12 -12.25 15.47
C SER A 42 8.28 -12.04 14.51
N GLN A 43 8.03 -12.12 13.20
CA GLN A 43 9.06 -11.85 12.20
C GLN A 43 9.33 -10.35 12.09
N PRO A 44 10.55 -9.95 11.68
CA PRO A 44 10.82 -8.55 11.38
C PRO A 44 9.95 -8.04 10.25
N ALA A 45 9.50 -6.77 10.35
CA ALA A 45 8.61 -6.17 9.37
C ALA A 45 9.27 -5.88 8.01
N ASP A 46 10.60 -5.99 7.93
CA ASP A 46 11.36 -5.79 6.70
C ASP A 46 11.90 -7.10 6.11
N LYS A 47 11.52 -8.23 6.68
CA LYS A 47 11.96 -9.53 6.18
C LYS A 47 11.06 -9.99 5.04
N VAL A 48 11.64 -10.24 3.87
CA VAL A 48 10.90 -10.83 2.74
C VAL A 48 10.32 -12.17 3.16
N GLY A 49 9.03 -12.35 2.89
CA GLY A 49 8.28 -13.52 3.34
C GLY A 49 7.47 -13.29 4.61
N CYS A 50 7.70 -12.21 5.35
CA CYS A 50 6.86 -11.92 6.51
C CYS A 50 5.43 -11.59 6.06
N VAL A 51 4.47 -11.82 6.96
CA VAL A 51 3.05 -11.61 6.69
C VAL A 51 2.52 -10.56 7.64
N ARG A 52 1.91 -9.50 7.09
CA ARG A 52 1.15 -8.55 7.89
C ARG A 52 -0.30 -8.98 7.92
N ASN A 53 -0.88 -8.95 9.10
CA ASN A 53 -2.27 -9.29 9.35
C ASN A 53 -2.93 -8.01 9.86
N PHE A 54 -3.86 -7.45 9.07
CA PHE A 54 -4.44 -6.17 9.42
C PHE A 54 -5.98 -6.21 9.36
N GLN A 55 -6.57 -5.29 10.09
CA GLN A 55 -8.02 -5.17 10.20
C GLN A 55 -8.48 -3.86 9.57
N LEU A 56 -9.51 -3.96 8.73
CA LEU A 56 -10.18 -2.81 8.13
C LEU A 56 -11.27 -2.27 9.06
N LYS A 57 -11.74 -1.05 8.79
CA LYS A 57 -12.78 -0.41 9.59
C LYS A 57 -14.08 -1.22 9.69
N ASP A 58 -14.42 -1.97 8.64
CA ASP A 58 -15.61 -2.81 8.64
C ASP A 58 -15.44 -4.12 9.40
N GLY A 59 -14.29 -4.34 10.00
CA GLY A 59 -13.96 -5.56 10.74
C GLY A 59 -13.34 -6.65 9.90
N ALA A 60 -13.26 -6.49 8.59
CA ALA A 60 -12.62 -7.47 7.71
C ALA A 60 -11.13 -7.58 8.01
N ARG A 61 -10.60 -8.80 7.88
CA ARG A 61 -9.17 -9.06 8.04
C ARG A 61 -8.54 -9.43 6.72
N VAL A 62 -7.33 -8.92 6.52
CA VAL A 62 -6.53 -9.16 5.32
C VAL A 62 -5.14 -9.62 5.75
N ARG A 63 -4.62 -10.63 5.06
CA ARG A 63 -3.25 -11.08 5.25
C ARG A 63 -2.47 -10.87 3.98
N GLU A 64 -1.34 -10.18 4.09
CA GLU A 64 -0.47 -9.88 2.96
C GLU A 64 0.97 -10.29 3.26
N LYS A 65 1.60 -10.89 2.26
CA LYS A 65 3.00 -11.35 2.34
C LYS A 65 3.90 -10.32 1.65
N LEU A 66 4.99 -9.97 2.31
CA LEU A 66 6.02 -9.12 1.72
C LEU A 66 6.81 -9.93 0.70
N LEU A 67 6.78 -9.53 -0.57
CA LEU A 67 7.49 -10.21 -1.65
C LEU A 67 8.85 -9.56 -1.94
N ALA A 68 8.95 -8.24 -1.82
CA ALA A 68 10.18 -7.51 -2.09
C ALA A 68 10.17 -6.18 -1.35
N LEU A 69 11.34 -5.75 -0.89
CA LEU A 69 11.54 -4.45 -0.25
C LEU A 69 12.92 -3.95 -0.65
N SER A 70 12.98 -2.76 -1.23
CA SER A 70 14.24 -2.13 -1.61
C SER A 70 14.32 -0.73 -1.05
N ASP A 71 15.22 -0.51 -0.09
CA ASP A 71 15.50 0.83 0.44
C ASP A 71 16.26 1.69 -0.57
N TYR A 72 16.96 1.05 -1.50
CA TYR A 72 17.67 1.76 -2.57
C TYR A 72 16.70 2.35 -3.59
N ASP A 73 15.72 1.56 -4.02
CA ASP A 73 14.75 1.98 -5.05
C ASP A 73 13.47 2.56 -4.48
N PHE A 74 13.29 2.54 -3.15
CA PHE A 74 12.06 2.94 -2.49
C PHE A 74 10.85 2.17 -3.01
N THR A 75 10.95 0.83 -3.02
CA THR A 75 9.92 -0.05 -3.57
C THR A 75 9.50 -1.09 -2.54
N CYS A 76 8.21 -1.34 -2.47
CA CYS A 76 7.64 -2.40 -1.63
C CYS A 76 6.60 -3.15 -2.44
N THR A 77 6.74 -4.47 -2.53
CA THR A 77 5.81 -5.34 -3.26
C THR A 77 5.24 -6.38 -2.32
N SER A 78 3.93 -6.58 -2.39
CA SER A 78 3.22 -7.51 -1.52
C SER A 78 2.13 -8.25 -2.27
N ALA A 79 1.73 -9.40 -1.72
CA ALA A 79 0.66 -10.23 -2.26
C ALA A 79 -0.38 -10.51 -1.18
N ILE A 80 -1.66 -10.47 -1.53
CA ILE A 80 -2.72 -10.87 -0.61
C ILE A 80 -2.74 -12.40 -0.52
N LEU A 81 -2.68 -12.92 0.70
CA LEU A 81 -2.84 -14.34 0.99
C LEU A 81 -4.29 -14.69 1.31
N GLU A 82 -4.96 -13.84 2.09
CA GLU A 82 -6.36 -14.02 2.48
C GLU A 82 -7.06 -12.67 2.54
N SER A 83 -8.28 -12.62 2.02
CA SER A 83 -9.11 -11.42 2.02
C SER A 83 -10.57 -11.83 1.82
N PRO A 84 -11.55 -11.10 2.38
CA PRO A 84 -12.95 -11.35 2.08
C PRO A 84 -13.37 -10.87 0.70
N MET A 85 -12.53 -10.12 0.00
CA MET A 85 -12.81 -9.68 -1.37
C MET A 85 -12.70 -10.85 -2.34
N GLU A 86 -13.58 -10.88 -3.35
CA GLU A 86 -13.59 -11.91 -4.37
C GLU A 86 -12.52 -11.67 -5.44
N LEU A 87 -11.28 -11.56 -5.03
CA LEU A 87 -10.14 -11.43 -5.94
C LEU A 87 -9.11 -12.51 -5.68
N SER A 88 -8.29 -12.78 -6.69
CA SER A 88 -7.21 -13.77 -6.62
C SER A 88 -5.96 -13.23 -7.29
N ASP A 89 -4.82 -13.82 -6.93
CA ASP A 89 -3.51 -13.47 -7.51
C ASP A 89 -3.20 -11.97 -7.43
N TYR A 90 -3.58 -11.34 -6.31
CA TYR A 90 -3.36 -9.92 -6.09
C TYR A 90 -1.91 -9.68 -5.71
N ILE A 91 -1.24 -8.85 -6.51
CA ILE A 91 0.11 -8.36 -6.22
C ILE A 91 0.09 -6.85 -6.37
N ALA A 92 0.59 -6.16 -5.38
CA ALA A 92 0.65 -4.70 -5.37
C ALA A 92 2.07 -4.20 -5.16
N SER A 93 2.41 -3.09 -5.78
CA SER A 93 3.70 -2.41 -5.61
C SER A 93 3.48 -0.94 -5.32
N LEU A 94 4.23 -0.45 -4.35
CA LEU A 94 4.30 0.96 -3.98
C LEU A 94 5.72 1.43 -4.25
N ARG A 95 5.86 2.55 -4.96
CA ARG A 95 7.19 3.05 -5.30
C ARG A 95 7.24 4.57 -5.21
N LEU A 96 8.37 5.08 -4.68
CA LEU A 96 8.64 6.50 -4.60
C LEU A 96 9.78 6.89 -5.55
N PHE A 97 9.66 8.08 -6.13
CA PHE A 97 10.71 8.71 -6.92
C PHE A 97 10.97 10.11 -6.39
N PRO A 98 12.22 10.47 -6.11
CA PRO A 98 12.54 11.85 -5.75
C PRO A 98 12.21 12.80 -6.91
N VAL A 99 11.54 13.90 -6.60
CA VAL A 99 11.36 15.03 -7.50
C VAL A 99 12.33 16.12 -7.00
N THR A 100 13.46 16.27 -7.67
CA THR A 100 14.54 17.14 -7.18
C THR A 100 14.13 18.61 -7.14
N GLU A 101 13.35 19.04 -8.12
CA GLU A 101 12.80 20.40 -8.11
C GLU A 101 11.77 20.54 -7.00
N GLY A 102 12.06 21.36 -6.02
CA GLY A 102 11.21 21.56 -4.84
C GLY A 102 11.36 20.50 -3.77
N ASN A 103 12.27 19.54 -3.97
CA ASN A 103 12.53 18.46 -2.99
C ASN A 103 11.26 17.74 -2.58
N ARG A 104 10.51 17.24 -3.59
CA ARG A 104 9.24 16.57 -3.43
C ARG A 104 9.36 15.09 -3.76
N CYS A 105 8.26 14.37 -3.67
CA CYS A 105 8.21 12.94 -3.89
C CYS A 105 7.06 12.58 -4.83
N PHE A 106 7.37 11.89 -5.93
CA PHE A 106 6.35 11.22 -6.74
C PHE A 106 6.12 9.85 -6.16
N ILE A 107 4.86 9.48 -5.93
CA ILE A 107 4.48 8.18 -5.41
C ILE A 107 3.52 7.52 -6.38
N GLU A 108 3.76 6.24 -6.68
CA GLU A 108 2.83 5.42 -7.46
C GLU A 108 2.49 4.15 -6.71
N TRP A 109 1.26 3.72 -6.86
CA TRP A 109 0.75 2.50 -6.25
C TRP A 109 -0.02 1.75 -7.31
N SER A 110 0.33 0.49 -7.53
CA SER A 110 -0.30 -0.33 -8.55
C SER A 110 -0.65 -1.71 -7.99
N ALA A 111 -1.65 -2.33 -8.60
CA ALA A 111 -2.02 -3.71 -8.28
C ALA A 111 -2.46 -4.42 -9.55
N GLU A 112 -2.20 -5.72 -9.59
CA GLU A 112 -2.72 -6.62 -10.61
C GLU A 112 -3.43 -7.77 -9.89
N PHE A 113 -4.60 -8.16 -10.39
CA PHE A 113 -5.37 -9.26 -9.81
C PHE A 113 -6.39 -9.80 -10.79
N ASP A 114 -6.95 -10.97 -10.46
CA ASP A 114 -8.06 -11.56 -11.18
C ASP A 114 -9.31 -11.55 -10.30
N CYS A 115 -10.48 -11.46 -10.94
CA CYS A 115 -11.75 -11.53 -10.25
C CYS A 115 -12.85 -11.93 -11.24
N PRO A 116 -14.04 -12.32 -10.73
CA PRO A 116 -15.18 -12.55 -11.63
C PRO A 116 -15.49 -11.30 -12.46
N PRO A 117 -15.88 -11.45 -13.75
CA PRO A 117 -16.14 -10.27 -14.60
C PRO A 117 -17.17 -9.30 -14.04
N GLU A 118 -18.20 -9.80 -13.36
CA GLU A 118 -19.24 -8.98 -12.74
C GLU A 118 -18.74 -8.17 -11.54
N LYS A 119 -17.55 -8.49 -11.00
CA LYS A 119 -16.94 -7.77 -9.88
C LYS A 119 -15.86 -6.79 -10.31
N MET A 120 -15.51 -6.77 -11.59
CA MET A 120 -14.39 -5.99 -12.11
C MET A 120 -14.51 -4.50 -11.79
N ALA A 121 -15.67 -3.89 -12.07
CA ALA A 121 -15.87 -2.46 -11.84
C ALA A 121 -15.83 -2.13 -10.34
N GLU A 122 -16.52 -2.93 -9.53
CA GLU A 122 -16.58 -2.74 -8.09
C GLU A 122 -15.21 -2.87 -7.42
N LEU A 123 -14.46 -3.92 -7.75
CA LEU A 123 -13.15 -4.16 -7.14
C LEU A 123 -12.10 -3.17 -7.63
N SER A 124 -12.15 -2.75 -8.89
CA SER A 124 -11.27 -1.70 -9.39
C SER A 124 -11.48 -0.39 -8.64
N GLU A 125 -12.72 -0.04 -8.34
CA GLU A 125 -13.07 1.15 -7.56
C GLU A 125 -12.62 1.00 -6.11
N THR A 126 -12.86 -0.15 -5.50
CA THR A 126 -12.46 -0.40 -4.11
C THR A 126 -10.95 -0.30 -3.94
N VAL A 127 -10.18 -0.89 -4.85
CA VAL A 127 -8.72 -0.84 -4.79
C VAL A 127 -8.21 0.55 -5.17
N GLY A 128 -8.69 1.11 -6.29
CA GLY A 128 -8.17 2.37 -6.82
C GLY A 128 -8.52 3.57 -5.95
N ASN A 129 -9.78 3.74 -5.59
CA ASN A 129 -10.22 4.88 -4.80
C ASN A 129 -10.30 4.55 -3.31
N GLY A 130 -10.84 3.40 -2.95
CA GLY A 130 -11.00 3.02 -1.55
C GLY A 130 -9.69 2.76 -0.83
N LEU A 131 -8.71 2.17 -1.50
CA LEU A 131 -7.43 1.87 -0.89
C LEU A 131 -6.35 2.87 -1.31
N PHE A 132 -6.09 2.99 -2.60
CA PHE A 132 -4.94 3.78 -3.08
C PHE A 132 -5.16 5.28 -2.92
N GLN A 133 -6.25 5.82 -3.46
CA GLN A 133 -6.49 7.26 -3.39
C GLN A 133 -6.74 7.73 -1.95
N THR A 134 -7.47 6.96 -1.17
CA THR A 134 -7.68 7.27 0.26
C THR A 134 -6.35 7.32 1.01
N GLY A 135 -5.44 6.37 0.72
CA GLY A 135 -4.11 6.38 1.29
C GLY A 135 -3.30 7.60 0.86
N PHE A 136 -3.36 7.97 -0.42
CA PHE A 136 -2.67 9.16 -0.93
C PHE A 136 -3.20 10.43 -0.28
N ASP A 137 -4.49 10.57 -0.10
CA ASP A 137 -5.09 11.74 0.54
C ASP A 137 -4.61 11.87 1.99
N ALA A 138 -4.48 10.75 2.69
CA ALA A 138 -3.95 10.72 4.04
C ALA A 138 -2.46 11.10 4.08
N LEU A 139 -1.67 10.59 3.13
CA LEU A 139 -0.25 10.95 3.01
C LEU A 139 -0.05 12.43 2.69
N LYS A 140 -0.92 13.00 1.85
CA LYS A 140 -0.87 14.44 1.56
C LYS A 140 -1.07 15.28 2.81
N LYS A 141 -2.00 14.88 3.68
CA LYS A 141 -2.22 15.56 4.96
C LYS A 141 -1.03 15.42 5.88
N ARG A 142 -0.42 14.23 5.93
CA ARG A 142 0.73 13.93 6.79
C ARG A 142 1.99 14.65 6.34
N PHE A 143 2.23 14.75 5.04
CA PHE A 143 3.46 15.27 4.44
C PHE A 143 3.29 16.55 3.62
N GLY A 144 2.09 17.09 3.52
CA GLY A 144 1.82 18.24 2.68
C GLY A 144 2.09 19.59 3.34
N LYS A 145 2.45 19.61 4.62
CA LYS A 145 2.76 20.83 5.35
C LYS A 145 4.25 20.95 5.58
N ARG A 146 4.79 22.08 5.20
CA ARG A 146 6.18 22.43 5.41
C ARG A 146 6.33 23.48 6.51
#